data_f7ea13203c9d00b8a854330f1eaacf8b
#
_entry.id   f7ea13203c9d00b8a854330f1eaacf8b
#
_cell.length_a   1.000
_cell.length_b   1.000
_cell.length_c   1.000
_cell.angle_alpha   90.00
_cell.angle_beta   90.00
_cell.angle_gamma   90.00
#
_symmetry.space_group_name_H-M   'P 1'
#
loop_
_entity.id
_entity.type
_entity.pdbx_description
1 polymer ?
#
loop_
_entity_poly.entity_id
_entity_poly.type
_entity_poly.pdbx_seq_one_letter_code
_entity_poly.pdbx_strand_id
1 'polypeptide(L)'
;MSDENTFVRHTACPECPSSDAFAVYSDGGGYCFSCGHSVRGDGESLPTTSNTVSINYAGDFAGIRSRKITEDTCKKFNVRVDAGPVIRFPYYDSSGRVCAYKERPQNKEFRWVGKNEDKRLFGQQLFGKGKCIVLTEGEFDSLAVWQARPNWPVCSVANGAQGAKKALSQQLDYLLNFEEIVLMFDNDEAGIAATEECVSLFPPEKVFIATLAQYKDACEALQAGDTDAIRQAVWNKRKYSPKSIIDGRDIYSLVRAPLHGRDADYPYPDLNEITGGLRLGELVTLTAGSGTGKSLLAGEIAVALINQGQSVGYIALEESVKRTGLRLMTVAANKPLHLDNKVPEDDFKKAFDSTLGSGRVYLRDGFGSIDPDQLLNDIRYLVKTNEVKWIVLDHLSILLSGNESTDERKLIDVVMTKLRSFTEECGVGMILISHLRRAQGDKGHEDGASVSLGQLRGSHAIAQLSDIVIALQRDISAGDGQSQLVVLKNRFSGRTGPAGKLTYGQDTGRLIPALFDEKPTTTPATYEDF
;
A
#
# COMPACT_ATOMS: atom_id res chain seq x y z
N MET A 1 -33.93 32.62 38.78
CA MET A 1 -33.05 31.46 38.83
C MET A 1 -33.60 30.54 37.72
N SER A 2 -32.96 30.51 36.59
CA SER A 2 -33.35 29.64 35.45
C SER A 2 -32.93 28.21 35.79
N ASP A 3 -33.90 27.32 36.03
CA ASP A 3 -33.63 25.89 36.10
C ASP A 3 -33.05 25.48 34.75
N GLU A 4 -31.75 25.19 34.70
CA GLU A 4 -31.11 24.63 33.53
C GLU A 4 -31.62 23.18 33.34
N ASN A 5 -32.35 22.96 32.26
CA ASN A 5 -32.87 21.67 31.89
C ASN A 5 -31.70 20.76 31.52
N THR A 6 -31.35 19.78 32.38
CA THR A 6 -30.18 18.94 32.23
C THR A 6 -30.57 17.57 31.67
N PHE A 7 -29.71 17.02 30.78
CA PHE A 7 -29.85 15.68 30.24
C PHE A 7 -29.75 14.62 31.36
N VAL A 8 -30.64 13.64 31.37
CA VAL A 8 -30.67 12.57 32.38
C VAL A 8 -30.20 11.24 31.81
N ARG A 9 -30.81 10.77 30.70
CA ARG A 9 -30.51 9.46 30.10
C ARG A 9 -31.04 9.34 28.69
N HIS A 10 -30.52 8.34 27.95
CA HIS A 10 -31.14 7.83 26.73
C HIS A 10 -32.07 6.64 27.02
N THR A 11 -33.15 6.48 26.23
CA THR A 11 -34.08 5.35 26.31
C THR A 11 -34.69 5.05 24.96
N ALA A 12 -35.50 3.98 24.87
CA ALA A 12 -36.25 3.66 23.66
C ALA A 12 -37.25 4.74 23.32
N CYS A 13 -37.41 5.06 22.05
CA CYS A 13 -38.40 6.03 21.59
C CYS A 13 -39.80 5.40 21.60
N PRO A 14 -40.86 6.10 22.10
CA PRO A 14 -42.21 5.59 22.04
C PRO A 14 -42.80 5.55 20.63
N GLU A 15 -42.28 6.32 19.68
CA GLU A 15 -42.84 6.54 18.33
C GLU A 15 -42.01 5.90 17.19
N CYS A 16 -40.79 5.42 17.45
CA CYS A 16 -39.98 4.76 16.43
C CYS A 16 -39.22 3.56 17.01
N PRO A 17 -38.73 2.62 16.18
CA PRO A 17 -38.09 1.40 16.66
C PRO A 17 -36.68 1.60 17.25
N SER A 18 -36.25 2.83 17.49
CA SER A 18 -34.93 3.10 18.09
C SER A 18 -34.94 2.75 19.58
N SER A 19 -33.96 1.96 20.00
CA SER A 19 -33.82 1.47 21.38
C SER A 19 -33.16 2.48 22.33
N ASP A 20 -32.52 3.54 21.80
CA ASP A 20 -31.63 4.41 22.58
C ASP A 20 -31.57 5.88 22.09
N ALA A 21 -32.34 6.26 21.07
CA ALA A 21 -32.25 7.61 20.50
C ALA A 21 -33.14 8.64 21.22
N PHE A 22 -33.90 8.27 22.24
CA PHE A 22 -34.77 9.20 22.98
C PHE A 22 -34.03 9.73 24.21
N ALA A 23 -33.65 11.01 24.19
CA ALA A 23 -33.02 11.69 25.31
C ALA A 23 -34.11 12.22 26.27
N VAL A 24 -34.00 11.93 27.57
CA VAL A 24 -34.86 12.39 28.64
C VAL A 24 -34.13 13.46 29.45
N TYR A 25 -34.82 14.55 29.78
CA TYR A 25 -34.31 15.70 30.51
C TYR A 25 -34.91 15.80 31.92
N SER A 26 -34.26 16.60 32.79
CA SER A 26 -34.61 16.73 34.20
C SER A 26 -36.01 17.31 34.47
N ASP A 27 -36.58 18.02 33.48
CA ASP A 27 -37.97 18.52 33.54
C ASP A 27 -39.01 17.47 33.14
N GLY A 28 -38.62 16.24 32.85
CA GLY A 28 -39.49 15.18 32.34
C GLY A 28 -39.72 15.25 30.82
N GLY A 29 -39.21 16.26 30.14
CA GLY A 29 -39.25 16.38 28.68
C GLY A 29 -38.33 15.38 27.99
N GLY A 30 -38.57 15.15 26.71
CA GLY A 30 -37.73 14.26 25.93
C GLY A 30 -37.70 14.60 24.45
N TYR A 31 -36.59 14.20 23.79
CA TYR A 31 -36.42 14.37 22.34
C TYR A 31 -35.76 13.14 21.72
N CYS A 32 -36.32 12.67 20.63
CA CYS A 32 -35.76 11.56 19.87
C CYS A 32 -34.91 12.07 18.72
N PHE A 33 -33.61 11.74 18.73
CA PHE A 33 -32.67 12.11 17.66
C PHE A 33 -32.86 11.28 16.38
N SER A 34 -33.62 10.19 16.43
CA SER A 34 -33.93 9.34 15.29
C SER A 34 -35.14 9.81 14.48
N CYS A 35 -36.25 10.10 15.13
CA CYS A 35 -37.51 10.45 14.45
C CYS A 35 -37.98 11.90 14.72
N GLY A 36 -37.30 12.65 15.58
CA GLY A 36 -37.69 14.02 15.94
C GLY A 36 -38.88 14.12 16.91
N HIS A 37 -39.41 12.99 17.41
CA HIS A 37 -40.47 13.00 18.42
C HIS A 37 -40.02 13.74 19.68
N SER A 38 -40.84 14.64 20.19
CA SER A 38 -40.56 15.40 21.40
C SER A 38 -41.75 15.40 22.36
N VAL A 39 -41.45 15.36 23.65
CA VAL A 39 -42.40 15.37 24.76
C VAL A 39 -42.02 16.50 25.69
N ARG A 40 -43.02 17.24 26.19
CA ARG A 40 -42.83 18.25 27.24
C ARG A 40 -42.70 17.60 28.61
N GLY A 41 -42.12 18.33 29.57
CA GLY A 41 -41.96 17.88 30.94
C GLY A 41 -43.27 17.59 31.70
N ASP A 42 -44.44 18.00 31.16
CA ASP A 42 -45.77 17.69 31.63
C ASP A 42 -46.38 16.39 31.08
N GLY A 43 -45.62 15.70 30.22
CA GLY A 43 -46.02 14.43 29.58
C GLY A 43 -46.91 14.58 28.35
N GLU A 44 -47.27 15.79 27.92
CA GLU A 44 -47.97 16.00 26.66
C GLU A 44 -46.98 15.84 25.46
N SER A 45 -47.30 14.92 24.58
CA SER A 45 -46.62 14.82 23.29
C SER A 45 -46.90 16.09 22.48
N LEU A 46 -45.84 16.83 22.16
CA LEU A 46 -45.99 17.90 21.19
C LEU A 46 -46.43 17.26 19.87
N PRO A 47 -47.47 17.80 19.20
CA PRO A 47 -47.80 17.32 17.89
C PRO A 47 -46.52 17.40 17.06
N THR A 48 -46.13 16.28 16.48
CA THR A 48 -45.12 16.25 15.44
C THR A 48 -45.64 17.15 14.32
N THR A 49 -45.36 18.44 14.42
CA THR A 49 -45.49 19.30 13.28
C THR A 49 -44.54 18.74 12.27
N SER A 50 -45.04 17.95 11.33
CA SER A 50 -44.45 17.93 10.00
C SER A 50 -44.47 19.39 9.56
N ASN A 51 -43.47 20.15 9.99
CA ASN A 51 -43.15 21.41 9.41
C ASN A 51 -42.74 21.08 7.97
N THR A 52 -43.72 20.93 7.09
CA THR A 52 -43.58 21.28 5.70
C THR A 52 -43.27 22.78 5.73
N VAL A 53 -42.04 23.12 6.06
CA VAL A 53 -41.50 24.46 5.82
C VAL A 53 -41.69 24.62 4.30
N SER A 54 -42.69 25.42 3.92
CA SER A 54 -42.86 25.82 2.53
C SER A 54 -41.58 26.55 2.16
N ILE A 55 -40.69 25.85 1.47
CA ILE A 55 -39.39 26.39 1.08
C ILE A 55 -39.68 27.50 0.09
N ASN A 56 -39.45 28.74 0.52
CA ASN A 56 -39.56 29.88 -0.38
C ASN A 56 -38.34 29.85 -1.35
N TYR A 57 -38.47 29.08 -2.43
CA TYR A 57 -37.49 29.00 -3.50
C TYR A 57 -37.75 30.15 -4.48
N ALA A 58 -37.24 31.34 -4.12
CA ALA A 58 -37.37 32.57 -4.89
C ALA A 58 -36.05 32.98 -5.56
N GLY A 59 -36.09 33.94 -6.43
CA GLY A 59 -34.98 34.52 -7.19
C GLY A 59 -35.25 34.57 -8.68
N ASP A 60 -34.45 35.31 -9.40
CA ASP A 60 -34.60 35.51 -10.85
C ASP A 60 -33.78 34.48 -11.64
N PHE A 61 -34.14 34.27 -12.90
CA PHE A 61 -33.27 33.58 -13.83
C PHE A 61 -32.29 34.57 -14.44
N ALA A 62 -31.02 34.33 -14.18
CA ALA A 62 -29.93 35.10 -14.76
C ALA A 62 -28.73 34.19 -15.03
N GLY A 63 -27.91 34.62 -16.00
CA GLY A 63 -26.65 33.93 -16.28
C GLY A 63 -25.60 34.21 -15.18
N ILE A 64 -24.75 33.24 -14.88
CA ILE A 64 -23.67 33.36 -13.92
C ILE A 64 -22.39 33.79 -14.64
N ARG A 65 -22.24 35.12 -14.81
CA ARG A 65 -21.16 35.71 -15.63
C ARG A 65 -19.76 35.28 -15.22
N SER A 66 -19.49 35.21 -13.91
CA SER A 66 -18.19 34.78 -13.37
C SER A 66 -17.82 33.34 -13.75
N ARG A 67 -18.79 32.53 -14.13
CA ARG A 67 -18.64 31.14 -14.54
C ARG A 67 -18.96 30.88 -16.01
N LYS A 68 -19.28 31.92 -16.80
CA LYS A 68 -19.75 31.85 -18.16
C LYS A 68 -20.96 30.90 -18.37
N ILE A 69 -21.76 30.69 -17.32
CA ILE A 69 -23.00 29.91 -17.41
C ILE A 69 -24.13 30.84 -17.89
N THR A 70 -24.83 30.38 -18.94
CA THR A 70 -25.91 31.16 -19.57
C THR A 70 -27.19 31.11 -18.77
N GLU A 71 -28.07 32.10 -19.01
CA GLU A 71 -29.39 32.14 -18.41
C GLU A 71 -30.23 30.92 -18.81
N ASP A 72 -30.14 30.47 -20.07
CA ASP A 72 -30.85 29.28 -20.54
C ASP A 72 -30.44 28.00 -19.78
N THR A 73 -29.16 27.87 -19.47
CA THR A 73 -28.67 26.78 -18.62
C THR A 73 -29.25 26.87 -17.20
N CYS A 74 -29.26 28.07 -16.62
CA CYS A 74 -29.87 28.30 -15.29
C CYS A 74 -31.39 28.00 -15.32
N LYS A 75 -32.12 28.42 -16.36
CA LYS A 75 -33.53 28.09 -16.53
C LYS A 75 -33.79 26.59 -16.62
N LYS A 76 -32.97 25.87 -17.40
CA LYS A 76 -33.10 24.41 -17.55
C LYS A 76 -33.00 23.66 -16.22
N PHE A 77 -32.03 24.03 -15.37
CA PHE A 77 -31.80 23.40 -14.07
C PHE A 77 -32.58 24.08 -12.95
N ASN A 78 -33.41 25.09 -13.27
CA ASN A 78 -34.13 25.90 -12.28
C ASN A 78 -33.20 26.58 -11.26
N VAL A 79 -31.97 26.90 -11.64
CA VAL A 79 -31.01 27.64 -10.80
C VAL A 79 -31.46 29.10 -10.73
N ARG A 80 -31.55 29.64 -9.50
CA ARG A 80 -31.95 31.01 -9.23
C ARG A 80 -30.75 31.85 -8.81
N VAL A 81 -30.77 33.10 -9.23
CA VAL A 81 -29.74 34.09 -8.90
C VAL A 81 -30.42 35.34 -8.35
N ASP A 82 -30.06 35.76 -7.15
CA ASP A 82 -30.59 36.98 -6.56
C ASP A 82 -29.78 38.22 -6.99
N ALA A 83 -30.39 39.40 -6.82
CA ALA A 83 -29.76 40.68 -7.10
C ALA A 83 -28.50 40.97 -6.28
N GLY A 84 -28.34 40.30 -5.12
CA GLY A 84 -27.09 40.28 -4.36
C GLY A 84 -26.44 38.89 -4.52
N PRO A 85 -25.42 38.66 -5.30
CA PRO A 85 -24.99 37.48 -6.05
C PRO A 85 -25.05 36.15 -5.29
N VAL A 86 -26.23 35.79 -4.79
CA VAL A 86 -26.50 34.50 -4.17
C VAL A 86 -27.06 33.58 -5.23
N ILE A 87 -26.41 32.42 -5.43
CA ILE A 87 -26.83 31.40 -6.37
C ILE A 87 -27.49 30.27 -5.60
N ARG A 88 -28.67 29.83 -6.05
CA ARG A 88 -29.43 28.74 -5.43
C ARG A 88 -29.58 27.56 -6.40
N PHE A 89 -29.15 26.39 -5.94
CA PHE A 89 -29.24 25.12 -6.64
C PHE A 89 -30.35 24.28 -6.03
N PRO A 90 -31.45 23.98 -6.76
CA PRO A 90 -32.59 23.27 -6.20
C PRO A 90 -32.37 21.76 -6.16
N TYR A 91 -32.93 21.14 -5.11
CA TYR A 91 -33.06 19.69 -4.97
C TYR A 91 -34.54 19.34 -4.83
N TYR A 92 -34.93 18.22 -5.43
CA TYR A 92 -36.32 17.85 -5.58
C TYR A 92 -36.63 16.57 -4.81
N ASP A 93 -37.83 16.47 -4.28
CA ASP A 93 -38.36 15.23 -3.70
C ASP A 93 -38.88 14.27 -4.79
N SER A 94 -39.37 13.08 -4.37
CA SER A 94 -39.93 12.07 -5.27
C SER A 94 -41.21 12.55 -5.98
N SER A 95 -41.87 13.56 -5.44
CA SER A 95 -43.07 14.16 -6.06
C SER A 95 -42.74 15.26 -7.08
N GLY A 96 -41.46 15.58 -7.28
CA GLY A 96 -41.01 16.63 -8.19
C GLY A 96 -41.11 18.05 -7.64
N ARG A 97 -41.27 18.23 -6.32
CA ARG A 97 -41.30 19.54 -5.65
C ARG A 97 -39.89 19.87 -5.13
N VAL A 98 -39.55 21.16 -5.11
CA VAL A 98 -38.29 21.61 -4.48
C VAL A 98 -38.41 21.40 -2.97
N CYS A 99 -37.62 20.47 -2.42
CA CYS A 99 -37.61 20.13 -1.01
C CYS A 99 -36.41 20.74 -0.26
N ALA A 100 -35.36 21.11 -1.01
CA ALA A 100 -34.17 21.77 -0.48
C ALA A 100 -33.50 22.61 -1.58
N TYR A 101 -32.67 23.52 -1.18
CA TYR A 101 -31.72 24.16 -2.09
C TYR A 101 -30.39 24.48 -1.38
N LYS A 102 -29.33 24.51 -2.17
CA LYS A 102 -28.00 24.87 -1.73
C LYS A 102 -27.73 26.31 -2.16
N GLU A 103 -27.45 27.18 -1.21
CA GLU A 103 -27.09 28.57 -1.47
C GLU A 103 -25.58 28.72 -1.52
N ARG A 104 -25.12 29.50 -2.51
CA ARG A 104 -23.74 29.95 -2.58
C ARG A 104 -23.67 31.48 -2.55
N PRO A 105 -23.42 32.06 -1.37
CA PRO A 105 -23.16 33.49 -1.24
C PRO A 105 -21.75 33.84 -1.75
N GLN A 106 -21.45 35.16 -1.84
CA GLN A 106 -20.16 35.65 -2.31
C GLN A 106 -18.92 35.16 -1.54
N ASN A 107 -19.08 34.86 -0.25
CA ASN A 107 -18.02 34.39 0.64
C ASN A 107 -17.59 32.92 0.45
N LYS A 108 -18.13 32.23 -0.55
CA LYS A 108 -17.82 30.85 -0.94
C LYS A 108 -18.32 29.74 -0.01
N GLU A 109 -18.89 30.02 1.13
CA GLU A 109 -19.48 28.99 1.98
C GLU A 109 -20.86 28.59 1.46
N PHE A 110 -21.09 27.25 1.38
CA PHE A 110 -22.38 26.73 1.00
C PHE A 110 -23.30 26.62 2.20
N ARG A 111 -24.56 27.01 2.00
CA ARG A 111 -25.61 26.86 2.99
C ARG A 111 -26.75 26.03 2.45
N TRP A 112 -27.18 25.05 3.23
CA TRP A 112 -28.40 24.31 2.93
C TRP A 112 -29.62 24.98 3.52
N VAL A 113 -30.71 25.02 2.72
CA VAL A 113 -32.03 25.43 3.14
C VAL A 113 -32.98 24.29 2.79
N GLY A 114 -33.73 23.78 3.77
CA GLY A 114 -34.53 22.57 3.63
C GLY A 114 -33.75 21.28 3.83
N LYS A 115 -34.35 20.16 3.52
CA LYS A 115 -33.77 18.82 3.67
C LYS A 115 -33.89 18.02 2.38
N ASN A 116 -32.76 17.56 1.85
CA ASN A 116 -32.72 16.59 0.75
C ASN A 116 -32.88 15.17 1.33
N GLU A 117 -34.08 14.83 1.78
CA GLU A 117 -34.38 13.55 2.48
C GLU A 117 -34.20 12.36 1.55
N ASP A 118 -34.62 12.47 0.30
CA ASP A 118 -34.47 11.43 -0.74
C ASP A 118 -33.01 11.27 -1.24
N LYS A 119 -32.09 12.10 -0.72
CA LYS A 119 -30.65 12.09 -1.11
C LYS A 119 -30.43 12.18 -2.62
N ARG A 120 -31.32 12.89 -3.34
CA ARG A 120 -31.24 13.03 -4.78
C ARG A 120 -30.03 13.84 -5.22
N LEU A 121 -29.56 13.53 -6.43
CA LEU A 121 -28.48 14.26 -7.09
C LEU A 121 -29.03 15.57 -7.67
N PHE A 122 -28.16 16.58 -7.79
CA PHE A 122 -28.54 17.80 -8.50
C PHE A 122 -28.79 17.49 -9.98
N GLY A 123 -29.90 17.97 -10.53
CA GLY A 123 -30.28 17.73 -11.91
C GLY A 123 -31.00 16.41 -12.18
N GLN A 124 -31.11 15.51 -11.19
CA GLN A 124 -31.70 14.18 -11.35
C GLN A 124 -33.15 14.21 -11.89
N GLN A 125 -33.96 15.20 -11.52
CA GLN A 125 -35.34 15.34 -11.95
C GLN A 125 -35.47 15.60 -13.46
N LEU A 126 -34.41 15.99 -14.14
CA LEU A 126 -34.43 16.34 -15.57
C LEU A 126 -34.24 15.12 -16.48
N PHE A 127 -33.76 14.02 -15.96
CA PHE A 127 -33.32 12.87 -16.75
C PHE A 127 -33.79 11.56 -16.09
N GLY A 128 -34.60 10.79 -16.79
CA GLY A 128 -35.18 9.55 -16.24
C GLY A 128 -34.34 8.30 -16.60
N LYS A 129 -33.98 8.17 -17.86
CA LYS A 129 -33.21 7.05 -18.44
C LYS A 129 -32.54 7.49 -19.73
N GLY A 130 -31.57 6.76 -20.19
CA GLY A 130 -30.88 7.06 -21.44
C GLY A 130 -29.66 6.20 -21.70
N LYS A 131 -28.99 6.49 -22.80
CA LYS A 131 -27.77 5.77 -23.16
C LYS A 131 -26.62 6.11 -22.20
N CYS A 132 -26.48 7.39 -21.82
CA CYS A 132 -25.34 7.85 -21.06
C CYS A 132 -25.79 8.91 -20.05
N ILE A 133 -25.26 8.85 -18.82
CA ILE A 133 -25.34 9.92 -17.84
C ILE A 133 -23.94 10.33 -17.40
N VAL A 134 -23.69 11.63 -17.30
CA VAL A 134 -22.44 12.19 -16.77
C VAL A 134 -22.65 12.56 -15.31
N LEU A 135 -21.75 12.13 -14.43
CA LEU A 135 -21.75 12.45 -13.01
C LEU A 135 -20.55 13.35 -12.70
N THR A 136 -20.82 14.55 -12.20
CA THR A 136 -19.81 15.54 -11.83
C THR A 136 -19.73 15.70 -10.30
N GLU A 137 -18.66 16.30 -9.82
CA GLU A 137 -18.47 16.56 -8.39
C GLU A 137 -19.30 17.75 -7.91
N GLY A 138 -19.40 18.80 -8.71
CA GLY A 138 -20.07 20.05 -8.36
C GLY A 138 -21.25 20.42 -9.26
N GLU A 139 -22.17 21.24 -8.73
CA GLU A 139 -23.32 21.73 -9.47
C GLU A 139 -22.91 22.58 -10.68
N PHE A 140 -21.86 23.39 -10.55
CA PHE A 140 -21.35 24.21 -11.65
C PHE A 140 -20.82 23.36 -12.81
N ASP A 141 -20.21 22.22 -12.49
CA ASP A 141 -19.67 21.30 -13.49
C ASP A 141 -20.79 20.63 -14.29
N SER A 142 -21.87 20.24 -13.59
CA SER A 142 -23.08 19.76 -14.28
C SER A 142 -23.67 20.79 -15.23
N LEU A 143 -23.73 22.05 -14.81
CA LEU A 143 -24.18 23.14 -15.66
C LEU A 143 -23.25 23.34 -16.86
N ALA A 144 -21.94 23.28 -16.65
CA ALA A 144 -20.94 23.42 -17.71
C ALA A 144 -21.01 22.28 -18.73
N VAL A 145 -21.13 21.03 -18.29
CA VAL A 145 -21.30 19.87 -19.17
C VAL A 145 -22.56 19.99 -19.99
N TRP A 146 -23.70 20.34 -19.38
CA TRP A 146 -24.96 20.52 -20.12
C TRP A 146 -24.88 21.68 -21.11
N GLN A 147 -24.27 22.79 -20.74
CA GLN A 147 -24.09 23.94 -21.63
C GLN A 147 -23.20 23.61 -22.81
N ALA A 148 -22.12 22.84 -22.60
CA ALA A 148 -21.25 22.38 -23.67
C ALA A 148 -21.98 21.48 -24.67
N ARG A 149 -22.93 20.66 -24.20
CA ARG A 149 -23.78 19.82 -25.03
C ARG A 149 -25.18 19.68 -24.44
N PRO A 150 -26.12 20.53 -24.85
CA PRO A 150 -27.51 20.39 -24.44
C PRO A 150 -28.09 19.01 -24.76
N ASN A 151 -28.93 18.51 -23.86
CA ASN A 151 -29.56 17.17 -23.88
C ASN A 151 -28.67 15.98 -23.42
N TRP A 152 -27.43 16.19 -23.03
CA TRP A 152 -26.72 15.13 -22.30
C TRP A 152 -27.27 15.03 -20.89
N PRO A 153 -27.71 13.84 -20.44
CA PRO A 153 -28.02 13.61 -19.03
C PRO A 153 -26.78 13.89 -18.18
N VAL A 154 -26.93 14.78 -17.21
CA VAL A 154 -25.86 15.12 -16.28
C VAL A 154 -26.41 15.44 -14.91
N CYS A 155 -25.77 14.90 -13.87
CA CYS A 155 -26.07 15.16 -12.48
C CYS A 155 -24.79 15.42 -11.70
N SER A 156 -24.87 16.11 -10.57
CA SER A 156 -23.77 16.19 -9.63
C SER A 156 -24.12 15.62 -8.26
N VAL A 157 -23.07 15.19 -7.54
CA VAL A 157 -23.21 14.86 -6.13
C VAL A 157 -23.39 16.13 -5.30
N ALA A 158 -24.12 16.00 -4.19
CA ALA A 158 -24.51 17.16 -3.39
C ALA A 158 -23.39 17.69 -2.48
N ASN A 159 -22.47 16.83 -2.05
CA ASN A 159 -21.48 17.13 -1.01
C ASN A 159 -20.02 16.97 -1.47
N GLY A 160 -19.76 17.08 -2.77
CA GLY A 160 -18.41 16.96 -3.34
C GLY A 160 -17.80 15.55 -3.22
N ALA A 161 -16.49 15.46 -3.47
CA ALA A 161 -15.74 14.21 -3.52
C ALA A 161 -15.94 13.30 -2.30
N GLN A 162 -15.79 13.85 -1.09
CA GLN A 162 -15.87 13.07 0.17
C GLN A 162 -17.23 12.38 0.40
N GLY A 163 -18.30 12.97 -0.15
CA GLY A 163 -19.66 12.43 -0.04
C GLY A 163 -20.11 11.61 -1.24
N ALA A 164 -19.32 11.54 -2.29
CA ALA A 164 -19.72 11.02 -3.59
C ALA A 164 -20.18 9.56 -3.55
N LYS A 165 -19.39 8.67 -3.01
CA LYS A 165 -19.73 7.24 -2.90
C LYS A 165 -21.06 7.01 -2.19
N LYS A 166 -21.27 7.69 -1.06
CA LYS A 166 -22.53 7.59 -0.30
C LYS A 166 -23.71 8.13 -1.08
N ALA A 167 -23.56 9.28 -1.75
CA ALA A 167 -24.62 9.89 -2.53
C ALA A 167 -25.00 9.00 -3.73
N LEU A 168 -24.02 8.48 -4.46
CA LEU A 168 -24.27 7.61 -5.61
C LEU A 168 -24.86 6.26 -5.21
N SER A 169 -24.42 5.66 -4.11
CA SER A 169 -24.97 4.39 -3.61
C SER A 169 -26.46 4.50 -3.27
N GLN A 170 -26.91 5.64 -2.76
CA GLN A 170 -28.31 5.90 -2.44
C GLN A 170 -29.19 6.14 -3.68
N GLN A 171 -28.61 6.40 -4.83
CA GLN A 171 -29.29 6.62 -6.09
C GLN A 171 -28.95 5.54 -7.14
N LEU A 172 -28.47 4.39 -6.70
CA LEU A 172 -27.98 3.34 -7.59
C LEU A 172 -29.05 2.83 -8.55
N ASP A 173 -30.28 2.58 -8.06
CA ASP A 173 -31.40 2.13 -8.89
C ASP A 173 -31.73 3.12 -10.02
N TYR A 174 -31.67 4.41 -9.72
CA TYR A 174 -31.85 5.46 -10.72
C TYR A 174 -30.71 5.45 -11.76
N LEU A 175 -29.46 5.38 -11.30
CA LEU A 175 -28.28 5.43 -12.16
C LEU A 175 -28.18 4.21 -13.07
N LEU A 176 -28.59 3.05 -12.61
CA LEU A 176 -28.59 1.81 -13.40
C LEU A 176 -29.62 1.78 -14.54
N ASN A 177 -30.55 2.75 -14.62
CA ASN A 177 -31.42 2.94 -15.78
C ASN A 177 -30.69 3.50 -17.01
N PHE A 178 -29.42 3.87 -16.88
CA PHE A 178 -28.55 4.29 -17.98
C PHE A 178 -27.66 3.12 -18.43
N GLU A 179 -27.36 3.07 -19.73
CA GLU A 179 -26.46 2.05 -20.28
C GLU A 179 -25.01 2.34 -19.91
N GLU A 180 -24.62 3.62 -19.88
CA GLU A 180 -23.29 4.11 -19.58
C GLU A 180 -23.35 5.17 -18.48
N ILE A 181 -22.50 5.00 -17.46
CA ILE A 181 -22.34 5.92 -16.34
C ILE A 181 -20.93 6.51 -16.44
N VAL A 182 -20.83 7.80 -16.69
CA VAL A 182 -19.56 8.49 -16.90
C VAL A 182 -19.23 9.31 -15.65
N LEU A 183 -18.19 8.93 -14.93
CA LEU A 183 -17.65 9.73 -13.84
C LEU A 183 -16.71 10.80 -14.42
N MET A 184 -17.03 12.06 -14.18
CA MET A 184 -16.25 13.23 -14.61
C MET A 184 -16.05 14.14 -13.39
N PHE A 185 -15.24 13.66 -12.44
CA PHE A 185 -14.90 14.37 -11.23
C PHE A 185 -13.67 15.25 -11.45
N ASP A 186 -13.36 16.09 -10.46
CA ASP A 186 -12.23 17.00 -10.53
C ASP A 186 -10.92 16.24 -10.78
N ASN A 187 -10.04 16.84 -11.58
CA ASN A 187 -8.74 16.28 -11.92
C ASN A 187 -7.69 16.67 -10.86
N ASP A 188 -8.03 16.50 -9.58
CA ASP A 188 -7.14 16.64 -8.44
C ASP A 188 -7.11 15.35 -7.59
N GLU A 189 -6.28 15.31 -6.58
CA GLU A 189 -6.09 14.12 -5.75
C GLU A 189 -7.40 13.64 -5.10
N ALA A 190 -8.26 14.56 -4.65
CA ALA A 190 -9.54 14.23 -4.02
C ALA A 190 -10.55 13.66 -5.02
N GLY A 191 -10.67 14.26 -6.22
CA GLY A 191 -11.56 13.80 -7.28
C GLY A 191 -11.12 12.44 -7.85
N ILE A 192 -9.80 12.22 -8.01
CA ILE A 192 -9.25 10.92 -8.42
C ILE A 192 -9.57 9.83 -7.40
N ALA A 193 -9.34 10.08 -6.11
CA ALA A 193 -9.66 9.15 -5.04
C ALA A 193 -11.15 8.84 -4.97
N ALA A 194 -12.01 9.86 -5.07
CA ALA A 194 -13.46 9.68 -5.11
C ALA A 194 -13.91 8.87 -6.32
N THR A 195 -13.29 9.06 -7.49
CA THR A 195 -13.54 8.26 -8.69
C THR A 195 -13.24 6.78 -8.43
N GLU A 196 -12.05 6.47 -7.88
CA GLU A 196 -11.65 5.09 -7.55
C GLU A 196 -12.60 4.42 -6.55
N GLU A 197 -13.11 5.16 -5.58
CA GLU A 197 -14.09 4.65 -4.64
C GLU A 197 -15.47 4.41 -5.28
N CYS A 198 -15.92 5.31 -6.15
CA CYS A 198 -17.25 5.28 -6.76
C CYS A 198 -17.40 4.22 -7.84
N VAL A 199 -16.34 3.89 -8.58
CA VAL A 199 -16.41 2.89 -9.66
C VAL A 199 -16.85 1.52 -9.15
N SER A 200 -16.53 1.18 -7.90
CA SER A 200 -16.91 -0.09 -7.27
C SER A 200 -18.41 -0.26 -7.05
N LEU A 201 -19.19 0.82 -7.17
CA LEU A 201 -20.65 0.80 -7.04
C LEU A 201 -21.36 0.25 -8.28
N PHE A 202 -20.72 0.29 -9.43
CA PHE A 202 -21.33 0.03 -10.73
C PHE A 202 -20.78 -1.24 -11.38
N PRO A 203 -21.58 -1.92 -12.22
CA PRO A 203 -21.08 -2.97 -13.08
C PRO A 203 -19.93 -2.46 -13.97
N PRO A 204 -18.78 -3.18 -14.06
CA PRO A 204 -17.60 -2.71 -14.80
C PRO A 204 -17.85 -2.37 -16.27
N GLU A 205 -18.84 -3.02 -16.89
CA GLU A 205 -19.21 -2.77 -18.28
C GLU A 205 -19.98 -1.46 -18.49
N LYS A 206 -20.57 -0.90 -17.43
CA LYS A 206 -21.38 0.33 -17.47
C LYS A 206 -20.60 1.57 -17.06
N VAL A 207 -19.47 1.45 -16.32
CA VAL A 207 -18.76 2.62 -15.78
C VAL A 207 -17.60 3.06 -16.66
N PHE A 208 -17.57 4.36 -16.92
CA PHE A 208 -16.55 5.03 -17.74
C PHE A 208 -16.01 6.24 -16.99
N ILE A 209 -14.78 6.62 -17.31
CA ILE A 209 -14.12 7.80 -16.79
C ILE A 209 -13.90 8.81 -17.91
N ALA A 210 -14.31 10.05 -17.68
CA ALA A 210 -14.00 11.19 -18.54
C ALA A 210 -13.07 12.14 -17.79
N THR A 211 -11.92 12.47 -18.37
CA THR A 211 -10.91 13.34 -17.76
C THR A 211 -10.62 14.53 -18.66
N LEU A 212 -10.52 15.70 -18.08
CA LEU A 212 -10.08 16.94 -18.74
C LEU A 212 -8.56 17.07 -18.58
N ALA A 213 -7.80 16.89 -19.66
CA ALA A 213 -6.34 16.86 -19.60
C ALA A 213 -5.70 18.20 -19.20
N GLN A 214 -6.35 19.33 -19.52
CA GLN A 214 -5.80 20.68 -19.36
C GLN A 214 -6.52 21.51 -18.30
N TYR A 215 -7.62 21.02 -17.75
CA TYR A 215 -8.46 21.74 -16.78
C TYR A 215 -8.70 20.88 -15.56
N LYS A 216 -8.86 21.55 -14.42
CA LYS A 216 -9.20 20.87 -13.18
C LYS A 216 -10.61 20.26 -13.25
N ASP A 217 -11.58 21.03 -13.71
CA ASP A 217 -12.99 20.67 -13.75
C ASP A 217 -13.69 21.21 -15.02
N ALA A 218 -14.95 20.81 -15.23
CA ALA A 218 -15.72 21.24 -16.41
C ALA A 218 -16.07 22.73 -16.37
N CYS A 219 -16.24 23.31 -15.19
CA CYS A 219 -16.52 24.73 -15.04
C CYS A 219 -15.32 25.58 -15.41
N GLU A 220 -14.10 25.17 -15.09
CA GLU A 220 -12.86 25.83 -15.50
C GLU A 220 -12.70 25.83 -17.02
N ALA A 221 -12.94 24.68 -17.67
CA ALA A 221 -12.93 24.59 -19.14
C ALA A 221 -13.95 25.53 -19.77
N LEU A 222 -15.17 25.61 -19.22
CA LEU A 222 -16.19 26.54 -19.67
C LEU A 222 -15.75 28.01 -19.48
N GLN A 223 -15.13 28.34 -18.36
CA GLN A 223 -14.60 29.70 -18.10
C GLN A 223 -13.48 30.06 -19.07
N ALA A 224 -12.66 29.10 -19.48
CA ALA A 224 -11.67 29.29 -20.55
C ALA A 224 -12.34 29.51 -21.94
N GLY A 225 -13.61 29.10 -22.10
CA GLY A 225 -14.32 29.11 -23.35
C GLY A 225 -14.15 27.86 -24.19
N ASP A 226 -13.52 26.82 -23.61
CA ASP A 226 -13.21 25.56 -24.29
C ASP A 226 -14.30 24.50 -24.03
N THR A 227 -15.45 24.71 -24.67
CA THR A 227 -16.55 23.72 -24.60
C THR A 227 -16.23 22.45 -25.41
N ASP A 228 -15.27 22.51 -26.34
CA ASP A 228 -14.82 21.34 -27.09
C ASP A 228 -14.06 20.36 -26.21
N ALA A 229 -13.23 20.84 -25.29
CA ALA A 229 -12.57 19.99 -24.34
C ALA A 229 -13.56 19.16 -23.51
N ILE A 230 -14.66 19.78 -23.03
CA ILE A 230 -15.72 19.07 -22.30
C ILE A 230 -16.37 17.99 -23.16
N ARG A 231 -16.73 18.35 -24.43
CA ARG A 231 -17.34 17.39 -25.35
C ARG A 231 -16.41 16.23 -25.68
N GLN A 232 -15.14 16.51 -25.93
CA GLN A 232 -14.13 15.50 -26.24
C GLN A 232 -13.86 14.59 -25.04
N ALA A 233 -13.79 15.12 -23.81
CA ALA A 233 -13.60 14.33 -22.61
C ALA A 233 -14.69 13.26 -22.45
N VAL A 234 -15.96 13.63 -22.63
CA VAL A 234 -17.07 12.68 -22.54
C VAL A 234 -17.13 11.75 -23.76
N TRP A 235 -16.76 12.23 -24.95
CA TRP A 235 -16.73 11.40 -26.15
C TRP A 235 -15.62 10.35 -26.11
N ASN A 236 -14.43 10.73 -25.64
CA ASN A 236 -13.25 9.89 -25.51
C ASN A 236 -13.17 9.19 -24.14
N LYS A 237 -14.30 9.12 -23.42
CA LYS A 237 -14.37 8.41 -22.14
C LYS A 237 -13.80 7.02 -22.24
N ARG A 238 -13.08 6.58 -21.22
CA ARG A 238 -12.47 5.26 -21.17
C ARG A 238 -13.22 4.37 -20.18
N LYS A 239 -13.31 3.07 -20.49
CA LYS A 239 -13.74 2.10 -19.47
C LYS A 239 -12.79 2.20 -18.28
N TYR A 240 -13.35 2.13 -17.11
CA TYR A 240 -12.51 2.03 -15.91
C TYR A 240 -11.68 0.76 -15.97
N SER A 241 -10.38 0.91 -15.79
CA SER A 241 -9.46 -0.20 -15.56
C SER A 241 -8.77 0.03 -14.22
N PRO A 242 -8.86 -0.91 -13.25
CA PRO A 242 -8.10 -0.80 -12.00
C PRO A 242 -6.62 -0.58 -12.32
N LYS A 243 -5.94 0.25 -11.54
CA LYS A 243 -4.49 0.51 -11.72
C LYS A 243 -3.64 -0.76 -11.69
N SER A 244 -4.13 -1.81 -11.02
CA SER A 244 -3.50 -3.13 -10.96
C SER A 244 -3.64 -3.94 -12.27
N ILE A 245 -4.51 -3.52 -13.21
CA ILE A 245 -4.72 -4.19 -14.49
C ILE A 245 -4.21 -3.28 -15.60
N ILE A 246 -3.09 -3.66 -16.19
CA ILE A 246 -2.42 -2.91 -17.25
C ILE A 246 -2.69 -3.65 -18.58
N ASP A 247 -3.06 -2.92 -19.62
CA ASP A 247 -3.16 -3.50 -20.96
C ASP A 247 -1.75 -3.88 -21.46
N GLY A 248 -1.57 -5.13 -21.88
CA GLY A 248 -0.28 -5.60 -22.37
C GLY A 248 0.29 -4.79 -23.54
N ARG A 249 -0.57 -4.08 -24.29
CA ARG A 249 -0.13 -3.19 -25.39
C ARG A 249 0.59 -1.94 -24.90
N ASP A 250 0.32 -1.51 -23.67
CA ASP A 250 0.86 -0.28 -23.10
C ASP A 250 2.22 -0.48 -22.41
N ILE A 251 2.65 -1.73 -22.16
CA ILE A 251 3.89 -2.04 -21.45
C ILE A 251 5.11 -2.30 -22.35
N TYR A 252 5.03 -2.03 -23.65
CA TYR A 252 6.14 -2.31 -24.57
C TYR A 252 7.47 -1.70 -24.14
N SER A 253 7.47 -0.43 -23.77
CA SER A 253 8.68 0.25 -23.27
C SER A 253 9.19 -0.33 -21.95
N LEU A 254 8.28 -0.72 -21.05
CA LEU A 254 8.61 -1.35 -19.77
C LEU A 254 9.25 -2.73 -20.00
N VAL A 255 8.69 -3.55 -20.88
CA VAL A 255 9.22 -4.90 -21.19
C VAL A 255 10.54 -4.83 -21.95
N ARG A 256 10.73 -3.81 -22.80
CA ARG A 256 11.96 -3.61 -23.54
C ARG A 256 13.11 -3.07 -22.65
N ALA A 257 12.80 -2.40 -21.56
CA ALA A 257 13.81 -1.99 -20.60
C ALA A 257 14.54 -3.23 -20.06
N PRO A 258 15.89 -3.21 -19.94
CA PRO A 258 16.60 -4.33 -19.35
C PRO A 258 16.07 -4.56 -17.93
N LEU A 259 15.87 -5.83 -17.57
CA LEU A 259 15.63 -6.21 -16.19
C LEU A 259 16.75 -5.64 -15.33
N HIS A 260 16.43 -5.26 -14.09
CA HIS A 260 17.43 -4.75 -13.14
C HIS A 260 18.67 -5.65 -13.18
N GLY A 261 19.81 -5.04 -13.48
CA GLY A 261 21.08 -5.71 -13.52
C GLY A 261 21.54 -6.11 -12.12
N ARG A 262 22.74 -6.57 -12.03
CA ARG A 262 23.46 -6.85 -10.79
C ARG A 262 23.74 -5.54 -10.06
N ASP A 263 23.16 -5.37 -8.87
CA ASP A 263 23.33 -4.16 -8.05
C ASP A 263 24.54 -4.26 -7.12
N ALA A 264 24.90 -5.47 -6.73
CA ALA A 264 26.06 -5.75 -5.91
C ALA A 264 26.55 -7.20 -6.08
N ASP A 265 27.76 -7.46 -5.58
CA ASP A 265 28.43 -8.74 -5.63
C ASP A 265 28.45 -9.42 -4.28
N TYR A 266 28.23 -10.74 -4.30
CA TYR A 266 28.67 -11.59 -3.20
C TYR A 266 30.20 -11.58 -3.08
N PRO A 267 30.79 -11.81 -1.89
CA PRO A 267 32.24 -11.89 -1.72
C PRO A 267 32.87 -13.14 -2.38
N TYR A 268 32.06 -14.00 -2.99
CA TYR A 268 32.46 -15.29 -3.55
C TYR A 268 32.19 -15.33 -5.06
N PRO A 269 33.27 -15.42 -5.91
CA PRO A 269 33.09 -15.37 -7.36
C PRO A 269 32.19 -16.45 -7.94
N ASP A 270 32.32 -17.72 -7.48
CA ASP A 270 31.52 -18.84 -7.97
C ASP A 270 30.02 -18.64 -7.67
N LEU A 271 29.71 -18.03 -6.50
CA LEU A 271 28.32 -17.70 -6.14
C LEU A 271 27.76 -16.62 -7.08
N ASN A 272 28.57 -15.62 -7.42
CA ASN A 272 28.20 -14.60 -8.40
C ASN A 272 27.96 -15.18 -9.79
N GLU A 273 28.76 -16.17 -10.22
CA GLU A 273 28.60 -16.82 -11.52
C GLU A 273 27.26 -17.55 -11.64
N ILE A 274 26.82 -18.25 -10.58
CA ILE A 274 25.56 -19.01 -10.59
C ILE A 274 24.34 -18.09 -10.41
N THR A 275 24.43 -17.14 -9.46
CA THR A 275 23.27 -16.29 -9.10
C THR A 275 23.12 -15.07 -10.01
N GLY A 276 24.18 -14.64 -10.68
CA GLY A 276 24.24 -13.35 -11.37
C GLY A 276 24.44 -12.16 -10.43
N GLY A 277 24.86 -12.40 -9.16
CA GLY A 277 25.06 -11.39 -8.12
C GLY A 277 23.79 -11.10 -7.30
N LEU A 278 23.84 -10.01 -6.55
CA LEU A 278 22.77 -9.49 -5.71
C LEU A 278 21.97 -8.43 -6.45
N ARG A 279 20.63 -8.44 -6.28
CA ARG A 279 19.72 -7.47 -6.91
C ARG A 279 18.78 -6.86 -5.88
N LEU A 280 18.52 -5.58 -6.03
CA LEU A 280 17.47 -4.90 -5.27
C LEU A 280 16.10 -5.44 -5.67
N GLY A 281 15.17 -5.46 -4.73
CA GLY A 281 13.85 -6.07 -4.93
C GLY A 281 13.81 -7.59 -4.75
N GLU A 282 14.96 -8.26 -4.50
CA GLU A 282 15.03 -9.70 -4.27
C GLU A 282 15.17 -10.06 -2.78
N LEU A 283 14.55 -11.18 -2.41
CA LEU A 283 14.68 -11.82 -1.12
C LEU A 283 15.56 -13.06 -1.25
N VAL A 284 16.77 -12.99 -0.66
CA VAL A 284 17.74 -14.08 -0.63
C VAL A 284 17.67 -14.77 0.73
N THR A 285 17.46 -16.07 0.76
CA THR A 285 17.49 -16.85 2.01
C THR A 285 18.79 -17.62 2.12
N LEU A 286 19.49 -17.41 3.25
CA LEU A 286 20.66 -18.20 3.65
C LEU A 286 20.23 -19.28 4.66
N THR A 287 20.66 -20.51 4.45
CA THR A 287 20.38 -21.60 5.37
C THR A 287 21.60 -22.51 5.58
N ALA A 288 21.65 -23.16 6.73
CA ALA A 288 22.71 -24.13 7.07
C ALA A 288 22.36 -24.92 8.32
N GLY A 289 23.05 -25.99 8.62
CA GLY A 289 23.01 -26.69 9.88
C GLY A 289 23.36 -25.78 11.08
N SER A 290 23.07 -26.23 12.28
CA SER A 290 23.44 -25.48 13.49
C SER A 290 24.98 -25.42 13.62
N GLY A 291 25.52 -24.27 14.00
CA GLY A 291 26.97 -24.10 14.20
C GLY A 291 27.83 -24.10 12.92
N THR A 292 27.24 -24.19 11.72
CA THR A 292 28.01 -24.27 10.46
C THR A 292 28.44 -22.90 9.89
N GLY A 293 28.07 -21.77 10.53
CA GLY A 293 28.57 -20.44 10.15
C GLY A 293 27.59 -19.55 9.37
N LYS A 294 26.27 -19.74 9.48
CA LYS A 294 25.26 -18.90 8.81
C LYS A 294 25.44 -17.40 9.04
N SER A 295 25.52 -17.00 10.30
CA SER A 295 25.65 -15.58 10.67
C SER A 295 26.99 -15.00 10.25
N LEU A 296 28.04 -15.84 10.18
CA LEU A 296 29.34 -15.42 9.64
C LEU A 296 29.25 -15.19 8.12
N LEU A 297 28.60 -16.09 7.39
CA LEU A 297 28.33 -15.92 5.95
C LEU A 297 27.55 -14.63 5.67
N ALA A 298 26.51 -14.33 6.46
CA ALA A 298 25.76 -13.08 6.36
C ALA A 298 26.63 -11.86 6.66
N GLY A 299 27.53 -11.95 7.64
CA GLY A 299 28.51 -10.91 7.94
C GLY A 299 29.49 -10.65 6.79
N GLU A 300 29.99 -11.71 6.14
CA GLU A 300 30.85 -11.59 4.93
C GLU A 300 30.11 -10.86 3.79
N ILE A 301 28.84 -11.22 3.55
CA ILE A 301 28.02 -10.55 2.52
C ILE A 301 27.75 -9.10 2.90
N ALA A 302 27.44 -8.82 4.16
CA ALA A 302 27.20 -7.45 4.65
C ALA A 302 28.43 -6.56 4.46
N VAL A 303 29.61 -7.03 4.83
CA VAL A 303 30.87 -6.28 4.64
C VAL A 303 31.21 -6.11 3.17
N ALA A 304 30.96 -7.12 2.34
CA ALA A 304 31.14 -6.99 0.89
C ALA A 304 30.22 -5.89 0.30
N LEU A 305 28.97 -5.80 0.76
CA LEU A 305 28.05 -4.73 0.38
C LEU A 305 28.57 -3.34 0.82
N ILE A 306 29.03 -3.21 2.08
CA ILE A 306 29.60 -1.97 2.61
C ILE A 306 30.81 -1.51 1.78
N ASN A 307 31.70 -2.45 1.42
CA ASN A 307 32.88 -2.17 0.61
C ASN A 307 32.54 -1.74 -0.81
N GLN A 308 31.37 -2.14 -1.33
CA GLN A 308 30.82 -1.70 -2.61
C GLN A 308 30.03 -0.38 -2.49
N GLY A 309 30.08 0.30 -1.35
CA GLY A 309 29.42 1.59 -1.13
C GLY A 309 27.93 1.47 -0.80
N GLN A 310 27.42 0.27 -0.59
CA GLN A 310 26.02 0.04 -0.25
C GLN A 310 25.73 0.31 1.23
N SER A 311 24.49 0.73 1.54
CA SER A 311 24.01 0.90 2.92
C SER A 311 23.28 -0.36 3.39
N VAL A 312 23.60 -0.81 4.62
CA VAL A 312 23.14 -2.07 5.20
C VAL A 312 22.48 -1.85 6.55
N GLY A 313 21.23 -2.30 6.69
CA GLY A 313 20.54 -2.46 7.97
C GLY A 313 20.70 -3.90 8.45
N TYR A 314 21.40 -4.12 9.56
CA TYR A 314 21.60 -5.45 10.11
C TYR A 314 20.73 -5.64 11.38
N ILE A 315 19.84 -6.58 11.33
CA ILE A 315 18.89 -6.93 12.40
C ILE A 315 19.23 -8.32 12.90
N ALA A 316 19.99 -8.37 14.01
CA ALA A 316 20.34 -9.60 14.69
C ALA A 316 19.43 -9.79 15.91
N LEU A 317 18.65 -10.88 15.92
CA LEU A 317 17.72 -11.17 17.00
C LEU A 317 18.29 -12.16 18.04
N GLU A 318 19.36 -12.89 17.67
CA GLU A 318 20.02 -13.88 18.57
C GLU A 318 21.25 -13.35 19.30
N GLU A 319 21.74 -12.18 18.92
CA GLU A 319 22.96 -11.67 19.51
C GLU A 319 22.92 -10.16 19.76
N SER A 320 23.80 -9.69 20.65
CA SER A 320 23.89 -8.27 20.95
C SER A 320 24.53 -7.47 19.81
N VAL A 321 24.20 -6.19 19.72
CA VAL A 321 24.81 -5.21 18.80
C VAL A 321 26.35 -5.27 18.86
N LYS A 322 26.92 -5.44 20.08
CA LYS A 322 28.37 -5.58 20.26
C LYS A 322 28.94 -6.78 19.49
N ARG A 323 28.28 -7.94 19.58
CA ARG A 323 28.72 -9.16 18.88
C ARG A 323 28.61 -9.03 17.38
N THR A 324 27.48 -8.51 16.91
CA THR A 324 27.28 -8.23 15.48
C THR A 324 28.34 -7.24 14.96
N GLY A 325 28.58 -6.14 15.69
CA GLY A 325 29.60 -5.17 15.34
C GLY A 325 31.00 -5.78 15.26
N LEU A 326 31.41 -6.55 16.28
CA LEU A 326 32.70 -7.24 16.29
C LEU A 326 32.83 -8.25 15.13
N ARG A 327 31.76 -8.93 14.71
CA ARG A 327 31.75 -9.83 13.56
C ARG A 327 32.03 -9.05 12.27
N LEU A 328 31.32 -7.95 12.03
CA LEU A 328 31.55 -7.11 10.83
C LEU A 328 32.97 -6.56 10.80
N MET A 329 33.46 -6.08 11.94
CA MET A 329 34.82 -5.59 12.07
C MET A 329 35.87 -6.71 11.91
N THR A 330 35.62 -7.94 12.37
CA THR A 330 36.48 -9.12 12.17
C THR A 330 36.67 -9.38 10.66
N VAL A 331 35.60 -9.34 9.88
CA VAL A 331 35.68 -9.51 8.43
C VAL A 331 36.52 -8.41 7.79
N ALA A 332 36.31 -7.15 8.18
CA ALA A 332 37.05 -6.01 7.64
C ALA A 332 38.54 -6.00 8.04
N ALA A 333 38.82 -6.33 9.31
CA ALA A 333 40.18 -6.40 9.82
C ALA A 333 40.98 -7.62 9.34
N ASN A 334 40.27 -8.64 8.84
CA ASN A 334 40.84 -9.96 8.55
C ASN A 334 41.57 -10.57 9.76
N LYS A 335 41.03 -10.32 10.96
CA LYS A 335 41.55 -10.78 12.29
C LYS A 335 40.37 -11.09 13.21
N PRO A 336 40.42 -12.14 14.03
CA PRO A 336 39.31 -12.55 14.92
C PRO A 336 39.19 -11.64 16.16
N LEU A 337 38.66 -10.43 15.98
CA LEU A 337 38.54 -9.40 17.03
C LEU A 337 37.73 -9.83 18.25
N HIS A 338 36.90 -10.85 18.12
CA HIS A 338 36.08 -11.39 19.21
C HIS A 338 36.86 -12.38 20.10
N LEU A 339 38.01 -12.87 19.64
CA LEU A 339 38.84 -13.85 20.38
C LEU A 339 40.08 -13.22 21.00
N ASP A 340 40.61 -12.12 20.45
CA ASP A 340 41.87 -11.52 20.89
C ASP A 340 41.67 -10.05 21.30
N ASN A 341 41.91 -9.79 22.61
CA ASN A 341 41.91 -8.43 23.17
C ASN A 341 43.22 -7.66 22.91
N LYS A 342 44.19 -8.23 22.16
CA LYS A 342 45.50 -7.63 21.89
C LYS A 342 45.62 -6.99 20.51
N VAL A 343 44.50 -6.77 19.83
CA VAL A 343 44.52 -6.06 18.56
C VAL A 343 44.95 -4.61 18.79
N PRO A 344 45.97 -4.08 18.05
CA PRO A 344 46.35 -2.68 18.16
C PRO A 344 45.16 -1.73 17.97
N GLU A 345 45.10 -0.67 18.75
CA GLU A 345 44.02 0.31 18.70
C GLU A 345 43.82 0.91 17.31
N ASP A 346 44.92 1.16 16.59
CA ASP A 346 44.85 1.68 15.22
C ASP A 346 44.19 0.70 14.25
N ASP A 347 44.45 -0.61 14.36
CA ASP A 347 43.83 -1.64 13.52
C ASP A 347 42.36 -1.80 13.89
N PHE A 348 42.05 -1.75 15.17
CA PHE A 348 40.67 -1.78 15.65
C PHE A 348 39.88 -0.57 15.13
N LYS A 349 40.47 0.62 15.24
CA LYS A 349 39.86 1.85 14.74
C LYS A 349 39.68 1.85 13.22
N LYS A 350 40.63 1.39 12.45
CA LYS A 350 40.52 1.23 10.98
C LYS A 350 39.37 0.29 10.62
N ALA A 351 39.23 -0.85 11.32
CA ALA A 351 38.13 -1.78 11.09
C ALA A 351 36.79 -1.15 11.45
N PHE A 352 36.71 -0.36 12.52
CA PHE A 352 35.53 0.38 12.90
C PHE A 352 35.17 1.43 11.83
N ASP A 353 36.13 2.28 11.44
CA ASP A 353 35.89 3.37 10.50
C ASP A 353 35.48 2.86 9.10
N SER A 354 35.99 1.70 8.69
CA SER A 354 35.63 1.07 7.41
C SER A 354 34.28 0.33 7.43
N THR A 355 33.74 0.01 8.60
CA THR A 355 32.46 -0.71 8.75
C THR A 355 31.41 0.14 9.49
N LEU A 356 31.36 0.03 10.81
CA LEU A 356 30.36 0.70 11.65
C LEU A 356 30.46 2.23 11.58
N GLY A 357 31.66 2.75 11.53
CA GLY A 357 31.96 4.19 11.40
C GLY A 357 31.79 4.76 9.99
N SER A 358 31.50 3.91 8.99
CA SER A 358 31.38 4.34 7.59
C SER A 358 30.15 5.19 7.28
N GLY A 359 29.18 5.27 8.20
CA GLY A 359 27.88 5.91 7.99
C GLY A 359 26.92 5.08 7.11
N ARG A 360 27.30 3.85 6.74
CA ARG A 360 26.48 2.96 5.88
C ARG A 360 25.89 1.78 6.63
N VAL A 361 26.17 1.62 7.92
CA VAL A 361 25.73 0.48 8.73
C VAL A 361 24.78 0.94 9.82
N TYR A 362 23.65 0.32 9.87
CA TYR A 362 22.64 0.54 10.91
C TYR A 362 22.35 -0.78 11.59
N LEU A 363 22.52 -0.84 12.90
CA LEU A 363 22.27 -2.02 13.69
C LEU A 363 21.02 -1.80 14.54
N ARG A 364 20.14 -2.81 14.55
CA ARG A 364 19.00 -2.81 15.47
C ARG A 364 19.45 -3.35 16.82
N ASP A 365 19.23 -2.57 17.88
CA ASP A 365 19.43 -3.04 19.25
C ASP A 365 18.14 -3.68 19.78
N GLY A 366 18.21 -4.96 20.13
CA GLY A 366 17.08 -5.71 20.65
C GLY A 366 17.30 -7.22 20.51
N PHE A 367 17.36 -7.90 21.64
CA PHE A 367 17.58 -9.33 21.73
C PHE A 367 16.25 -10.06 21.99
N GLY A 368 16.04 -11.20 21.32
CA GLY A 368 14.88 -12.05 21.54
C GLY A 368 13.72 -11.82 20.56
N SER A 369 12.53 -12.26 20.97
CA SER A 369 11.33 -12.16 20.12
C SER A 369 10.88 -10.72 19.94
N ILE A 370 10.41 -10.42 18.73
CA ILE A 370 9.84 -9.14 18.36
C ILE A 370 8.50 -9.35 17.67
N ASP A 371 7.58 -8.42 17.86
CA ASP A 371 6.35 -8.38 17.11
C ASP A 371 6.63 -8.15 15.62
N PRO A 372 6.03 -8.93 14.70
CA PRO A 372 6.26 -8.83 13.27
C PRO A 372 5.96 -7.44 12.68
N ASP A 373 4.93 -6.75 13.18
CA ASP A 373 4.57 -5.43 12.66
C ASP A 373 5.56 -4.36 13.16
N GLN A 374 6.08 -4.51 14.39
CA GLN A 374 7.16 -3.67 14.88
C GLN A 374 8.45 -3.87 14.06
N LEU A 375 8.82 -5.11 13.75
CA LEU A 375 9.97 -5.38 12.87
C LEU A 375 9.83 -4.71 11.51
N LEU A 376 8.65 -4.81 10.88
CA LEU A 376 8.38 -4.17 9.60
C LEU A 376 8.45 -2.64 9.68
N ASN A 377 8.02 -2.06 10.80
CA ASN A 377 8.15 -0.62 11.04
C ASN A 377 9.60 -0.19 11.21
N ASP A 378 10.41 -0.97 11.94
CA ASP A 378 11.85 -0.74 12.08
C ASP A 378 12.55 -0.79 10.72
N ILE A 379 12.24 -1.82 9.90
CA ILE A 379 12.77 -1.95 8.53
C ILE A 379 12.32 -0.77 7.65
N ARG A 380 11.04 -0.38 7.74
CA ARG A 380 10.51 0.77 6.97
C ARG A 380 11.23 2.07 7.35
N TYR A 381 11.51 2.28 8.63
CA TYR A 381 12.28 3.43 9.09
C TYR A 381 13.71 3.42 8.51
N LEU A 382 14.40 2.29 8.56
CA LEU A 382 15.74 2.15 7.96
C LEU A 382 15.73 2.48 6.46
N VAL A 383 14.76 1.98 5.73
CA VAL A 383 14.68 2.17 4.27
C VAL A 383 14.25 3.58 3.89
N LYS A 384 13.22 4.15 4.56
CA LYS A 384 12.65 5.44 4.15
C LYS A 384 13.37 6.64 4.74
N THR A 385 13.93 6.51 5.95
CA THR A 385 14.57 7.62 6.67
C THR A 385 16.09 7.59 6.52
N ASN A 386 16.69 6.39 6.59
CA ASN A 386 18.14 6.22 6.50
C ASN A 386 18.62 5.79 5.10
N GLU A 387 17.71 5.67 4.13
CA GLU A 387 18.01 5.28 2.74
C GLU A 387 18.79 3.96 2.61
N VAL A 388 18.53 3.03 3.55
CA VAL A 388 19.17 1.71 3.54
C VAL A 388 18.70 0.92 2.31
N LYS A 389 19.65 0.34 1.58
CA LYS A 389 19.40 -0.45 0.37
C LYS A 389 19.34 -1.95 0.62
N TRP A 390 20.02 -2.43 1.66
CA TRP A 390 20.11 -3.86 1.96
C TRP A 390 19.75 -4.13 3.42
N ILE A 391 18.87 -5.10 3.64
CA ILE A 391 18.49 -5.55 4.98
C ILE A 391 19.02 -6.96 5.19
N VAL A 392 19.73 -7.18 6.28
CA VAL A 392 20.14 -8.51 6.77
C VAL A 392 19.29 -8.83 8.01
N LEU A 393 18.52 -9.90 7.97
CA LEU A 393 17.68 -10.37 9.08
C LEU A 393 18.18 -11.73 9.59
N ASP A 394 18.75 -11.73 10.79
CA ASP A 394 19.34 -12.90 11.46
C ASP A 394 18.63 -13.13 12.81
N HIS A 395 17.69 -14.05 12.96
CA HIS A 395 17.03 -14.91 11.98
C HIS A 395 15.51 -14.97 12.21
N LEU A 396 14.78 -15.47 11.23
CA LEU A 396 13.32 -15.49 11.19
C LEU A 396 12.66 -16.25 12.37
N SER A 397 13.24 -17.35 12.84
CA SER A 397 12.60 -18.25 13.82
C SER A 397 12.38 -17.62 15.20
N ILE A 398 13.09 -16.56 15.57
CA ILE A 398 12.91 -15.85 16.85
C ILE A 398 11.67 -14.98 16.85
N LEU A 399 11.24 -14.50 15.69
CA LEU A 399 9.97 -13.77 15.55
C LEU A 399 8.76 -14.57 16.07
N LEU A 400 8.93 -15.88 16.20
CA LEU A 400 7.87 -16.86 16.46
C LEU A 400 7.88 -17.40 17.89
N SER A 401 9.00 -17.25 18.61
CA SER A 401 9.18 -17.86 19.93
C SER A 401 8.40 -17.19 21.07
N GLY A 402 7.76 -16.06 20.81
CA GLY A 402 6.92 -15.32 21.76
C GLY A 402 5.43 -15.69 21.77
N ASN A 403 4.96 -16.49 20.81
CA ASN A 403 3.56 -16.90 20.70
C ASN A 403 3.42 -18.40 20.96
N GLU A 404 2.84 -18.78 22.07
CA GLU A 404 2.53 -20.18 22.44
C GLU A 404 1.43 -20.83 21.57
N SER A 405 1.10 -20.29 20.40
CA SER A 405 0.01 -20.80 19.58
C SER A 405 0.46 -21.87 18.59
N THR A 406 -0.37 -22.87 18.40
CA THR A 406 -0.32 -24.03 17.49
C THR A 406 -0.12 -23.67 15.99
N ASP A 407 0.19 -22.44 15.65
CA ASP A 407 0.13 -21.89 14.29
C ASP A 407 1.44 -21.19 13.84
N GLU A 408 2.59 -21.63 14.34
CA GLU A 408 3.93 -21.13 13.93
C GLU A 408 4.06 -21.04 12.41
N ARG A 409 3.50 -22.02 11.69
CA ARG A 409 3.55 -22.05 10.21
C ARG A 409 2.80 -20.91 9.57
N LYS A 410 1.56 -20.64 10.03
CA LYS A 410 0.76 -19.54 9.48
C LYS A 410 1.40 -18.18 9.74
N LEU A 411 2.01 -18.03 10.92
CA LEU A 411 2.71 -16.79 11.23
C LEU A 411 3.92 -16.58 10.32
N ILE A 412 4.71 -17.65 10.06
CA ILE A 412 5.80 -17.61 9.08
C ILE A 412 5.27 -17.22 7.69
N ASP A 413 4.17 -17.80 7.25
CA ASP A 413 3.59 -17.52 5.95
C ASP A 413 3.20 -16.04 5.83
N VAL A 414 2.57 -15.49 6.86
CA VAL A 414 2.19 -14.07 6.92
C VAL A 414 3.42 -13.16 6.92
N VAL A 415 4.41 -13.44 7.76
CA VAL A 415 5.64 -12.64 7.85
C VAL A 415 6.41 -12.68 6.53
N MET A 416 6.60 -13.86 5.96
CA MET A 416 7.30 -14.01 4.67
C MET A 416 6.59 -13.27 3.54
N THR A 417 5.25 -13.31 3.51
CA THR A 417 4.46 -12.56 2.53
C THR A 417 4.66 -11.05 2.70
N LYS A 418 4.59 -10.55 3.93
CA LYS A 418 4.83 -9.13 4.23
C LYS A 418 6.26 -8.69 3.87
N LEU A 419 7.28 -9.50 4.21
CA LEU A 419 8.68 -9.21 3.88
C LEU A 419 8.89 -9.19 2.36
N ARG A 420 8.33 -10.18 1.63
CA ARG A 420 8.47 -10.22 0.16
C ARG A 420 7.80 -9.03 -0.52
N SER A 421 6.56 -8.71 -0.14
CA SER A 421 5.86 -7.52 -0.65
C SER A 421 6.64 -6.24 -0.36
N PHE A 422 7.13 -6.09 0.88
CA PHE A 422 7.93 -4.92 1.27
C PHE A 422 9.22 -4.79 0.44
N THR A 423 9.93 -5.91 0.22
CA THR A 423 11.17 -5.96 -0.57
C THR A 423 10.94 -5.46 -2.00
N GLU A 424 9.84 -5.89 -2.62
CA GLU A 424 9.46 -5.50 -3.98
C GLU A 424 8.96 -4.04 -4.05
N GLU A 425 8.04 -3.65 -3.16
CA GLU A 425 7.46 -2.30 -3.13
C GLU A 425 8.50 -1.20 -2.85
N CYS A 426 9.47 -1.48 -1.98
CA CYS A 426 10.50 -0.52 -1.60
C CYS A 426 11.76 -0.61 -2.47
N GLY A 427 11.89 -1.63 -3.32
CA GLY A 427 13.07 -1.84 -4.15
C GLY A 427 14.33 -2.03 -3.32
N VAL A 428 14.26 -2.80 -2.21
CA VAL A 428 15.41 -3.09 -1.33
C VAL A 428 15.82 -4.55 -1.46
N GLY A 429 17.11 -4.85 -1.32
CA GLY A 429 17.58 -6.22 -1.25
C GLY A 429 17.47 -6.75 0.19
N MET A 430 16.98 -7.97 0.36
CA MET A 430 16.86 -8.60 1.66
C MET A 430 17.62 -9.92 1.75
N ILE A 431 18.44 -10.07 2.78
CA ILE A 431 19.16 -11.30 3.10
C ILE A 431 18.57 -11.84 4.40
N LEU A 432 17.87 -12.95 4.30
CA LEU A 432 17.17 -13.60 5.39
C LEU A 432 17.91 -14.86 5.82
N ILE A 433 18.17 -15.02 7.09
CA ILE A 433 18.71 -16.27 7.64
C ILE A 433 17.56 -17.15 8.14
N SER A 434 17.56 -18.41 7.72
CA SER A 434 16.60 -19.42 8.15
C SER A 434 17.30 -20.68 8.64
N HIS A 435 16.77 -21.27 9.71
CA HIS A 435 17.22 -22.56 10.18
C HIS A 435 16.66 -23.72 9.35
N LEU A 436 17.36 -24.84 9.43
CA LEU A 436 16.88 -26.12 8.92
C LEU A 436 16.08 -26.87 9.99
N ARG A 437 15.13 -27.69 9.57
CA ARG A 437 14.57 -28.75 10.41
C ARG A 437 15.66 -29.80 10.66
N ARG A 438 15.54 -30.54 11.74
CA ARG A 438 16.42 -31.70 11.97
C ARG A 438 16.34 -32.65 10.77
N ALA A 439 17.49 -33.12 10.32
CA ALA A 439 17.54 -34.10 9.25
C ALA A 439 16.76 -35.35 9.66
N GLN A 440 16.05 -35.95 8.70
CA GLN A 440 15.42 -37.27 8.88
C GLN A 440 16.46 -38.30 8.47
N GLY A 441 17.00 -39.06 9.44
CA GLY A 441 18.01 -40.09 9.22
C GLY A 441 19.09 -40.06 10.26
N ASP A 442 20.08 -40.96 10.12
CA ASP A 442 21.16 -41.14 11.09
C ASP A 442 22.24 -40.05 11.05
N LYS A 443 22.27 -39.22 9.99
CA LYS A 443 23.23 -38.11 9.85
C LYS A 443 22.52 -36.77 10.00
N GLY A 444 23.06 -35.91 10.85
CA GLY A 444 22.69 -34.52 10.97
C GLY A 444 23.17 -33.65 9.79
N HIS A 445 22.66 -32.44 9.67
CA HIS A 445 23.17 -31.49 8.67
C HIS A 445 24.61 -31.07 8.98
N GLU A 446 24.97 -31.11 10.24
CA GLU A 446 26.32 -30.91 10.75
C GLU A 446 27.29 -32.06 10.39
N ASP A 447 26.75 -33.23 10.11
CA ASP A 447 27.51 -34.46 9.74
C ASP A 447 27.50 -34.69 8.21
N GLY A 448 27.27 -33.64 7.43
CA GLY A 448 27.35 -33.69 5.97
C GLY A 448 26.07 -34.15 5.25
N ALA A 449 24.92 -34.25 5.95
CA ALA A 449 23.66 -34.52 5.27
C ALA A 449 23.33 -33.38 4.28
N SER A 450 22.96 -33.76 3.05
CA SER A 450 22.61 -32.79 2.01
C SER A 450 21.41 -31.94 2.41
N VAL A 451 21.45 -30.64 2.09
CA VAL A 451 20.36 -29.71 2.35
C VAL A 451 19.45 -29.60 1.15
N SER A 452 18.15 -29.64 1.38
CA SER A 452 17.12 -29.45 0.36
C SER A 452 16.12 -28.36 0.76
N LEU A 453 15.38 -27.82 -0.22
CA LEU A 453 14.34 -26.80 0.03
C LEU A 453 13.25 -27.25 1.02
N GLY A 454 12.90 -28.55 1.02
CA GLY A 454 11.89 -29.11 1.92
C GLY A 454 12.31 -29.16 3.40
N GLN A 455 13.59 -28.96 3.70
CA GLN A 455 14.16 -29.00 5.06
C GLN A 455 14.23 -27.60 5.71
N LEU A 456 13.86 -26.52 5.02
CA LEU A 456 13.74 -25.21 5.64
C LEU A 456 12.73 -25.27 6.81
N ARG A 457 13.16 -24.75 7.97
CA ARG A 457 12.34 -24.79 9.20
C ARG A 457 11.16 -23.83 9.06
N GLY A 458 9.98 -24.32 9.43
CA GLY A 458 8.78 -23.54 9.59
C GLY A 458 7.79 -23.76 8.45
N SER A 459 8.03 -23.28 7.26
CA SER A 459 7.03 -23.32 6.19
C SER A 459 7.64 -23.46 4.80
N HIS A 460 6.86 -24.05 3.88
CA HIS A 460 7.14 -24.00 2.45
C HIS A 460 7.17 -22.56 1.89
N ALA A 461 6.55 -21.59 2.57
CA ALA A 461 6.55 -20.18 2.17
C ALA A 461 7.96 -19.60 2.07
N ILE A 462 8.90 -20.00 2.94
CA ILE A 462 10.28 -19.54 2.85
C ILE A 462 10.88 -19.93 1.50
N ALA A 463 10.73 -21.21 1.10
CA ALA A 463 11.21 -21.68 -0.19
C ALA A 463 10.46 -21.04 -1.36
N GLN A 464 9.16 -20.83 -1.24
CA GLN A 464 8.32 -20.28 -2.31
C GLN A 464 8.58 -18.78 -2.54
N LEU A 465 8.64 -17.99 -1.47
CA LEU A 465 8.71 -16.53 -1.53
C LEU A 465 10.14 -15.98 -1.70
N SER A 466 11.17 -16.78 -1.37
CA SER A 466 12.56 -16.41 -1.67
C SER A 466 12.81 -16.45 -3.18
N ASP A 467 13.57 -15.48 -3.69
CA ASP A 467 14.03 -15.46 -5.08
C ASP A 467 15.26 -16.35 -5.25
N ILE A 468 16.17 -16.30 -4.27
CA ILE A 468 17.37 -17.14 -4.22
C ILE A 468 17.41 -17.84 -2.85
N VAL A 469 17.80 -19.12 -2.83
CA VAL A 469 18.06 -19.88 -1.61
C VAL A 469 19.46 -20.46 -1.69
N ILE A 470 20.30 -20.11 -0.71
CA ILE A 470 21.70 -20.53 -0.63
C ILE A 470 21.86 -21.35 0.64
N ALA A 471 22.41 -22.55 0.51
CA ALA A 471 22.77 -23.40 1.65
C ALA A 471 24.29 -23.41 1.84
N LEU A 472 24.72 -23.31 3.10
CA LEU A 472 26.09 -23.61 3.52
C LEU A 472 26.09 -25.03 4.14
N GLN A 473 26.71 -25.97 3.45
CA GLN A 473 26.83 -27.38 3.86
C GLN A 473 28.21 -27.62 4.41
N ARG A 474 28.32 -28.29 5.56
CA ARG A 474 29.59 -28.66 6.18
C ARG A 474 29.47 -30.04 6.78
N ASP A 475 30.49 -30.85 6.58
CA ASP A 475 30.69 -32.09 7.30
C ASP A 475 31.75 -31.86 8.41
N ILE A 476 31.27 -31.69 9.65
CA ILE A 476 32.17 -31.44 10.80
C ILE A 476 32.97 -32.69 11.09
N SER A 477 32.41 -33.88 10.82
CA SER A 477 33.06 -35.18 11.08
C SER A 477 34.24 -35.44 10.12
N ALA A 478 34.24 -34.83 8.95
CA ALA A 478 35.35 -34.94 7.99
C ALA A 478 36.65 -34.29 8.49
N GLY A 479 36.56 -33.33 9.43
CA GLY A 479 37.71 -32.69 10.05
C GLY A 479 38.52 -31.76 9.14
N ASP A 480 38.10 -31.58 7.90
CA ASP A 480 38.80 -30.76 6.88
C ASP A 480 38.54 -29.25 6.99
N GLY A 481 37.59 -28.85 7.85
CA GLY A 481 37.19 -27.47 8.05
C GLY A 481 36.50 -26.83 6.84
N GLN A 482 36.20 -27.60 5.78
CA GLN A 482 35.59 -27.10 4.55
C GLN A 482 34.08 -27.04 4.65
N SER A 483 33.52 -26.05 4.00
CA SER A 483 32.08 -25.87 3.79
C SER A 483 31.80 -25.66 2.31
N GLN A 484 30.70 -26.16 1.81
CA GLN A 484 30.29 -25.97 0.42
C GLN A 484 29.11 -25.03 0.34
N LEU A 485 29.17 -24.01 -0.50
CA LEU A 485 28.03 -23.21 -0.89
C LEU A 485 27.24 -23.97 -1.96
N VAL A 486 25.92 -24.01 -1.79
CA VAL A 486 25.02 -24.63 -2.78
C VAL A 486 23.84 -23.70 -3.01
N VAL A 487 23.57 -23.36 -4.25
CA VAL A 487 22.38 -22.62 -4.66
C VAL A 487 21.24 -23.65 -4.84
N LEU A 488 20.27 -23.61 -3.92
CA LEU A 488 19.12 -24.54 -3.95
C LEU A 488 17.98 -24.02 -4.84
N LYS A 489 17.88 -22.70 -4.97
CA LYS A 489 16.87 -22.02 -5.78
C LYS A 489 17.46 -20.73 -6.36
N ASN A 490 17.12 -20.45 -7.61
CA ASN A 490 17.48 -19.21 -8.26
C ASN A 490 16.36 -18.86 -9.28
N ARG A 491 15.52 -17.91 -8.92
CA ARG A 491 14.38 -17.51 -9.76
C ARG A 491 14.83 -16.69 -10.98
N PHE A 492 15.96 -16.00 -10.85
CA PHE A 492 16.49 -15.13 -11.92
C PHE A 492 17.00 -15.92 -13.13
N SER A 493 17.88 -16.89 -12.91
CA SER A 493 18.50 -17.65 -14.01
C SER A 493 18.09 -19.10 -14.10
N GLY A 494 17.42 -19.64 -13.07
CA GLY A 494 17.12 -21.08 -12.94
C GLY A 494 18.34 -21.95 -12.62
N ARG A 495 19.57 -21.41 -12.62
CA ARG A 495 20.81 -22.15 -12.34
C ARG A 495 20.90 -22.48 -10.86
N THR A 496 21.12 -23.74 -10.54
CA THR A 496 21.27 -24.26 -9.16
C THR A 496 22.48 -25.19 -9.10
N GLY A 497 22.93 -25.52 -7.88
CA GLY A 497 24.03 -26.46 -7.67
C GLY A 497 25.17 -25.86 -6.83
N PRO A 498 26.33 -26.55 -6.82
CA PRO A 498 27.51 -26.11 -6.06
C PRO A 498 28.01 -24.73 -6.51
N ALA A 499 28.31 -23.86 -5.55
CA ALA A 499 28.70 -22.46 -5.77
C ALA A 499 30.01 -22.10 -5.03
N GLY A 500 30.95 -23.03 -5.04
CA GLY A 500 32.25 -22.88 -4.41
C GLY A 500 32.39 -23.53 -3.04
N LYS A 501 33.63 -23.75 -2.64
CA LYS A 501 34.00 -24.26 -1.32
C LYS A 501 34.61 -23.14 -0.49
N LEU A 502 34.31 -23.14 0.80
CA LEU A 502 34.83 -22.18 1.77
C LEU A 502 35.56 -22.90 2.89
N THR A 503 36.60 -22.27 3.41
CA THR A 503 37.33 -22.75 4.59
C THR A 503 37.24 -21.69 5.69
N TYR A 504 37.01 -22.11 6.95
CA TYR A 504 37.11 -21.21 8.08
C TYR A 504 38.58 -20.98 8.46
N GLY A 505 39.04 -19.75 8.29
CA GLY A 505 40.37 -19.32 8.69
C GLY A 505 40.42 -18.99 10.18
N GLN A 506 41.10 -19.80 10.99
CA GLN A 506 41.23 -19.54 12.43
C GLN A 506 41.96 -18.23 12.74
N ASP A 507 42.99 -17.90 11.94
CA ASP A 507 43.79 -16.68 12.09
C ASP A 507 43.05 -15.41 11.63
N THR A 508 42.03 -15.57 10.78
CA THR A 508 41.25 -14.45 10.22
C THR A 508 39.88 -14.32 10.82
N GLY A 509 39.33 -15.40 11.36
CA GLY A 509 37.93 -15.47 11.83
C GLY A 509 36.91 -15.41 10.70
N ARG A 510 37.28 -15.74 9.44
CA ARG A 510 36.50 -15.55 8.23
C ARG A 510 36.19 -16.84 7.49
N LEU A 511 35.17 -16.79 6.63
CA LEU A 511 34.92 -17.80 5.60
C LEU A 511 35.59 -17.35 4.31
N ILE A 512 36.71 -17.98 3.95
CA ILE A 512 37.47 -17.66 2.76
C ILE A 512 37.30 -18.74 1.69
N PRO A 513 37.34 -18.40 0.39
CA PRO A 513 37.35 -19.42 -0.67
C PRO A 513 38.46 -20.43 -0.42
N ALA A 514 38.13 -21.71 -0.49
CA ALA A 514 39.13 -22.77 -0.45
C ALA A 514 39.99 -22.64 -1.74
N LEU A 515 41.34 -22.65 -1.59
CA LEU A 515 42.24 -22.68 -2.73
C LEU A 515 41.93 -23.97 -3.53
N PHE A 516 41.62 -23.83 -4.81
CA PHE A 516 41.35 -24.98 -5.66
C PHE A 516 42.60 -25.83 -5.79
N ASP A 517 42.47 -27.12 -5.46
CA ASP A 517 43.28 -28.13 -6.15
C ASP A 517 42.87 -28.07 -7.63
N GLU A 518 43.84 -27.94 -8.54
CA GLU A 518 43.64 -27.79 -9.98
C GLU A 518 42.60 -28.79 -10.48
N LYS A 519 41.62 -28.29 -11.23
CA LYS A 519 40.66 -29.16 -11.94
C LYS A 519 41.44 -30.22 -12.69
N PRO A 520 41.14 -31.53 -12.54
CA PRO A 520 41.72 -32.51 -13.46
C PRO A 520 41.27 -32.09 -14.85
N THR A 521 42.22 -31.76 -15.68
CA THR A 521 42.04 -31.51 -17.11
C THR A 521 41.44 -32.78 -17.72
N THR A 522 40.13 -32.82 -17.86
CA THR A 522 39.48 -33.81 -18.72
C THR A 522 39.84 -33.41 -20.14
N THR A 523 40.85 -34.07 -20.69
CA THR A 523 41.16 -34.09 -22.13
C THR A 523 39.84 -34.49 -22.82
N PRO A 524 39.39 -33.73 -23.84
CA PRO A 524 38.24 -34.17 -24.62
C PRO A 524 38.59 -35.50 -25.27
N ALA A 525 37.77 -36.53 -25.06
CA ALA A 525 37.88 -37.75 -25.80
C ALA A 525 37.65 -37.40 -27.28
N THR A 526 38.64 -37.57 -28.10
CA THR A 526 38.54 -37.58 -29.56
C THR A 526 37.69 -38.76 -29.93
N TYR A 527 36.49 -38.50 -30.43
CA TYR A 527 35.73 -39.53 -31.17
C TYR A 527 36.41 -39.71 -32.50
N GLU A 528 37.20 -40.75 -32.60
CA GLU A 528 37.54 -41.40 -33.87
C GLU A 528 36.69 -42.65 -33.98
N ASP A 529 35.93 -42.71 -35.05
CA ASP A 529 35.34 -43.85 -35.76
C ASP A 529 34.49 -44.87 -34.99
N PHE A 530 33.16 -44.79 -35.16
CA PHE A 530 32.37 -45.87 -35.78
C PHE A 530 31.06 -45.32 -36.35
#